data_51da413820b3ef985a2d08ec596c0f73
#
_entry.id   51da413820b3ef985a2d08ec596c0f73
#
_cell.length_a   1.000
_cell.length_b   1.000
_cell.length_c   1.000
_cell.angle_alpha   90.00
_cell.angle_beta   90.00
_cell.angle_gamma   90.00
#
_symmetry.space_group_name_H-M   'P 1'
#
loop_
_entity.id
_entity.type
_entity.pdbx_description
1 polymer ?
#
loop_
_entity_poly.entity_id
_entity_poly.type
_entity_poly.pdbx_seq_one_letter_code
_entity_poly.pdbx_strand_id
1 'polypeptide(L)'
;MSLTWTIFRTILLTPWLIWLCRSDVKSRRLPNAGTLGGLAAGLLVQSGWWGWSGLKDGLLAACIAVGFLLIPFLIRAAGAGDVKMLAACGAFIGLRWTPVFLMAVSFAGLLVAVWMLCRRQVTTARLKHAFRCLFDWRYDRKAGRAAIPAKDDERARVPFGVAIAIGTWATLLAELAMKN
;
A
#
# COMPACT_ATOMS: atom_id res chain seq x y z
N MET A 1 -1.63 -23.84 -4.59
CA MET A 1 -2.69 -22.90 -5.07
C MET A 1 -2.80 -23.08 -6.57
N SER A 2 -4.03 -23.21 -7.11
CA SER A 2 -4.25 -23.47 -8.55
C SER A 2 -3.99 -22.22 -9.40
N LEU A 3 -3.61 -22.42 -10.68
CA LEU A 3 -3.46 -21.35 -11.67
C LEU A 3 -4.78 -20.56 -11.83
N THR A 4 -5.90 -21.29 -11.84
CA THR A 4 -7.25 -20.71 -11.90
C THR A 4 -7.54 -19.71 -10.79
N TRP A 5 -7.07 -19.98 -9.57
CA TRP A 5 -7.19 -19.08 -8.43
C TRP A 5 -6.46 -17.77 -8.64
N THR A 6 -5.22 -17.83 -9.14
CA THR A 6 -4.41 -16.63 -9.36
C THR A 6 -5.01 -15.77 -10.48
N ILE A 7 -5.47 -16.39 -11.57
CA ILE A 7 -6.15 -15.68 -12.67
C ILE A 7 -7.43 -15.02 -12.16
N PHE A 8 -8.26 -15.75 -11.42
CA PHE A 8 -9.52 -15.21 -10.85
C PHE A 8 -9.27 -13.98 -9.99
N ARG A 9 -8.29 -14.05 -9.06
CA ARG A 9 -7.91 -12.90 -8.21
C ARG A 9 -7.41 -11.73 -9.04
N THR A 10 -6.59 -11.98 -10.05
CA THR A 10 -6.03 -10.92 -10.91
C THR A 10 -7.14 -10.19 -11.63
N ILE A 11 -8.11 -10.91 -12.21
CA ILE A 11 -9.26 -10.32 -12.90
C ILE A 11 -10.11 -9.49 -11.93
N LEU A 12 -10.33 -9.98 -10.73
CA LEU A 12 -11.15 -9.28 -9.72
C LEU A 12 -10.46 -8.04 -9.17
N LEU A 13 -9.14 -8.14 -8.87
CA LEU A 13 -8.38 -7.03 -8.26
C LEU A 13 -8.07 -5.90 -9.25
N THR A 14 -7.85 -6.20 -10.53
CA THR A 14 -7.39 -5.21 -11.51
C THR A 14 -8.33 -4.01 -11.62
N PRO A 15 -9.65 -4.15 -11.87
CA PRO A 15 -10.54 -3.00 -11.99
C PRO A 15 -10.66 -2.22 -10.67
N TRP A 16 -10.67 -2.90 -9.54
CA TRP A 16 -10.73 -2.28 -8.23
C TRP A 16 -9.46 -1.47 -7.93
N LEU A 17 -8.27 -2.00 -8.23
CA LEU A 17 -6.99 -1.28 -8.08
C LEU A 17 -6.93 -0.06 -9.00
N ILE A 18 -7.35 -0.19 -10.26
CA ILE A 18 -7.40 0.94 -11.21
C ILE A 18 -8.30 2.06 -10.67
N TRP A 19 -9.48 1.70 -10.16
CA TRP A 19 -10.40 2.66 -9.57
C TRP A 19 -9.80 3.38 -8.36
N LEU A 20 -9.16 2.64 -7.44
CA LEU A 20 -8.49 3.24 -6.28
C LEU A 20 -7.30 4.13 -6.68
N CYS A 21 -6.48 3.68 -7.64
CA CYS A 21 -5.37 4.50 -8.16
C CYS A 21 -5.86 5.81 -8.78
N ARG A 22 -6.95 5.76 -9.56
CA ARG A 22 -7.55 6.97 -10.14
C ARG A 22 -8.03 7.92 -9.05
N SER A 23 -8.67 7.38 -8.00
CA SER A 23 -9.12 8.17 -6.85
C SER A 23 -7.92 8.78 -6.11
N ASP A 24 -6.86 8.02 -5.88
CA ASP A 24 -5.65 8.48 -5.21
C ASP A 24 -4.96 9.60 -5.98
N VAL A 25 -4.79 9.44 -7.29
CA VAL A 25 -4.17 10.47 -8.15
C VAL A 25 -5.03 11.73 -8.23
N LYS A 26 -6.37 11.59 -8.36
CA LYS A 26 -7.30 12.72 -8.56
C LYS A 26 -7.57 13.51 -7.27
N SER A 27 -7.90 12.82 -6.20
CA SER A 27 -8.36 13.42 -4.94
C SER A 27 -7.35 13.30 -3.80
N ARG A 28 -6.26 12.52 -4.00
CA ARG A 28 -5.26 12.18 -2.97
C ARG A 28 -5.88 11.66 -1.68
N ARG A 29 -7.06 11.06 -1.81
CA ARG A 29 -7.82 10.42 -0.74
C ARG A 29 -8.37 9.10 -1.25
N LEU A 30 -8.10 8.04 -0.51
CA LEU A 30 -8.67 6.73 -0.77
C LEU A 30 -10.03 6.65 -0.07
N PRO A 31 -11.13 6.35 -0.80
CA PRO A 31 -12.45 6.25 -0.21
C PRO A 31 -12.49 5.05 0.75
N ASN A 32 -13.00 5.29 1.97
CA ASN A 32 -13.13 4.23 2.99
C ASN A 32 -13.98 3.06 2.50
N ALA A 33 -15.05 3.35 1.76
CA ALA A 33 -15.91 2.30 1.18
C ALA A 33 -15.12 1.38 0.24
N GLY A 34 -14.21 1.93 -0.57
CA GLY A 34 -13.36 1.14 -1.47
C GLY A 34 -12.32 0.31 -0.72
N THR A 35 -11.64 0.89 0.25
CA THR A 35 -10.56 0.20 0.98
C THR A 35 -11.11 -0.84 1.97
N LEU A 36 -12.12 -0.50 2.77
CA LEU A 36 -12.75 -1.44 3.70
C LEU A 36 -13.61 -2.48 2.97
N GLY A 37 -14.33 -2.05 1.92
CA GLY A 37 -15.07 -2.96 1.05
C GLY A 37 -14.15 -3.96 0.36
N GLY A 38 -12.97 -3.50 -0.10
CA GLY A 38 -11.93 -4.37 -0.64
C GLY A 38 -11.40 -5.37 0.38
N LEU A 39 -11.15 -4.94 1.64
CA LEU A 39 -10.74 -5.85 2.71
C LEU A 39 -11.80 -6.94 2.97
N ALA A 40 -13.06 -6.53 3.12
CA ALA A 40 -14.16 -7.48 3.30
C ALA A 40 -14.29 -8.44 2.11
N ALA A 41 -14.22 -7.93 0.88
CA ALA A 41 -14.27 -8.75 -0.32
C ALA A 41 -13.10 -9.74 -0.38
N GLY A 42 -11.87 -9.32 -0.03
CA GLY A 42 -10.70 -10.20 0.02
C GLY A 42 -10.89 -11.36 0.99
N LEU A 43 -11.37 -11.07 2.20
CA LEU A 43 -11.64 -12.09 3.21
C LEU A 43 -12.76 -13.04 2.78
N LEU A 44 -13.86 -12.52 2.19
CA LEU A 44 -14.97 -13.33 1.68
C LEU A 44 -14.53 -14.23 0.52
N VAL A 45 -13.74 -13.73 -0.41
CA VAL A 45 -13.22 -14.50 -1.54
C VAL A 45 -12.27 -15.61 -1.06
N GLN A 46 -11.38 -15.31 -0.11
CA GLN A 46 -10.49 -16.30 0.50
C GLN A 46 -11.29 -17.38 1.25
N SER A 47 -12.28 -16.96 2.05
CA SER A 47 -13.12 -17.90 2.80
C SER A 47 -14.00 -18.75 1.89
N GLY A 48 -14.54 -18.19 0.81
CA GLY A 48 -15.35 -18.93 -0.16
C GLY A 48 -14.57 -20.01 -0.90
N TRP A 49 -13.26 -19.76 -1.16
CA TRP A 49 -12.42 -20.71 -1.90
C TRP A 49 -11.77 -21.78 -1.01
N TRP A 50 -11.33 -21.41 0.20
CA TRP A 50 -10.54 -22.25 1.10
C TRP A 50 -11.21 -22.48 2.45
N GLY A 51 -12.48 -22.05 2.62
CA GLY A 51 -13.20 -22.14 3.88
C GLY A 51 -12.53 -21.36 5.02
N TRP A 52 -12.60 -21.92 6.21
CA TRP A 52 -12.05 -21.30 7.43
C TRP A 52 -10.53 -21.09 7.38
N SER A 53 -9.79 -21.97 6.68
CA SER A 53 -8.34 -21.80 6.50
C SER A 53 -8.01 -20.60 5.64
N GLY A 54 -8.78 -20.34 4.56
CA GLY A 54 -8.61 -19.18 3.73
C GLY A 54 -8.91 -17.87 4.46
N LEU A 55 -9.94 -17.86 5.32
CA LEU A 55 -10.23 -16.68 6.15
C LEU A 55 -9.06 -16.35 7.08
N LYS A 56 -8.50 -17.34 7.76
CA LYS A 56 -7.33 -17.15 8.63
C LYS A 56 -6.11 -16.66 7.85
N ASP A 57 -5.85 -17.25 6.69
CA ASP A 57 -4.74 -16.91 5.82
C ASP A 57 -4.84 -15.45 5.36
N GLY A 58 -6.00 -15.02 4.86
CA GLY A 58 -6.26 -13.65 4.44
C GLY A 58 -6.20 -12.64 5.59
N LEU A 59 -6.72 -13.01 6.77
CA LEU A 59 -6.68 -12.15 7.95
C LEU A 59 -5.26 -11.94 8.46
N LEU A 60 -4.47 -13.00 8.56
CA LEU A 60 -3.06 -12.91 8.97
C LEU A 60 -2.25 -12.09 7.98
N ALA A 61 -2.46 -12.29 6.68
CA ALA A 61 -1.82 -11.50 5.64
C ALA A 61 -2.17 -10.00 5.76
N ALA A 62 -3.44 -9.67 6.01
CA ALA A 62 -3.89 -8.31 6.23
C ALA A 62 -3.26 -7.70 7.50
N CYS A 63 -3.18 -8.45 8.60
CA CYS A 63 -2.55 -8.00 9.84
C CYS A 63 -1.05 -7.70 9.65
N ILE A 64 -0.32 -8.56 8.94
CA ILE A 64 1.09 -8.33 8.62
C ILE A 64 1.26 -7.09 7.75
N ALA A 65 0.39 -6.90 6.75
CA ALA A 65 0.39 -5.74 5.89
C ALA A 65 0.13 -4.44 6.68
N VAL A 66 -0.83 -4.44 7.62
CA VAL A 66 -1.07 -3.31 8.54
C VAL A 66 0.17 -3.05 9.39
N GLY A 67 0.73 -4.09 10.00
CA GLY A 67 1.93 -3.99 10.85
C GLY A 67 3.12 -3.36 10.11
N PHE A 68 3.30 -3.71 8.84
CA PHE A 68 4.36 -3.15 8.00
C PHE A 68 4.24 -1.62 7.82
N LEU A 69 3.04 -1.10 7.57
CA LEU A 69 2.81 0.34 7.42
C LEU A 69 2.51 1.05 8.75
N LEU A 70 2.43 0.33 9.87
CA LEU A 70 2.09 0.92 11.16
C LEU A 70 3.13 1.97 11.60
N ILE A 71 4.43 1.67 11.46
CA ILE A 71 5.50 2.60 11.81
C ILE A 71 5.45 3.85 10.93
N PRO A 72 5.44 3.78 9.58
CA PRO A 72 5.24 4.94 8.73
C PRO A 72 3.97 5.72 9.05
N PHE A 73 2.88 5.05 9.41
CA PHE A 73 1.61 5.69 9.78
C PHE A 73 1.74 6.48 11.10
N LEU A 74 2.36 5.90 12.14
CA LEU A 74 2.55 6.55 13.45
C LEU A 74 3.40 7.83 13.34
N ILE A 75 4.40 7.83 12.48
CA ILE A 75 5.22 9.02 12.20
C ILE A 75 4.58 9.95 11.16
N ARG A 76 3.34 9.67 10.73
CA ARG A 76 2.57 10.43 9.74
C ARG A 76 3.22 10.52 8.35
N ALA A 77 4.07 9.57 8.01
CA ALA A 77 4.66 9.43 6.67
C ALA A 77 3.71 8.71 5.71
N ALA A 78 2.83 7.84 6.20
CA ALA A 78 1.80 7.15 5.42
C ALA A 78 0.39 7.60 5.84
N GLY A 79 -0.56 7.55 4.90
CA GLY A 79 -1.96 7.86 5.15
C GLY A 79 -2.74 6.65 5.71
N ALA A 80 -3.80 6.91 6.48
CA ALA A 80 -4.69 5.85 6.96
C ALA A 80 -5.37 5.07 5.80
N GLY A 81 -5.57 5.73 4.66
CA GLY A 81 -6.10 5.10 3.44
C GLY A 81 -5.16 4.05 2.88
N ASP A 82 -3.85 4.35 2.87
CA ASP A 82 -2.80 3.45 2.37
C ASP A 82 -2.71 2.19 3.22
N VAL A 83 -2.78 2.33 4.55
CA VAL A 83 -2.80 1.20 5.49
C VAL A 83 -3.99 0.27 5.21
N LYS A 84 -5.18 0.83 5.00
CA LYS A 84 -6.40 0.07 4.69
C LYS A 84 -6.31 -0.60 3.32
N MET A 85 -5.78 0.10 2.32
CA MET A 85 -5.58 -0.45 0.98
C MET A 85 -4.57 -1.59 0.99
N LEU A 86 -3.44 -1.43 1.71
CA LEU A 86 -2.43 -2.48 1.83
C LEU A 86 -2.99 -3.72 2.54
N ALA A 87 -3.79 -3.52 3.61
CA ALA A 87 -4.48 -4.60 4.29
C ALA A 87 -5.44 -5.36 3.36
N ALA A 88 -6.22 -4.63 2.55
CA ALA A 88 -7.13 -5.23 1.57
C ALA A 88 -6.36 -6.05 0.53
N CYS A 89 -5.28 -5.51 -0.05
CA CYS A 89 -4.44 -6.24 -0.99
C CYS A 89 -3.81 -7.48 -0.33
N GLY A 90 -3.32 -7.37 0.91
CA GLY A 90 -2.80 -8.49 1.68
C GLY A 90 -3.83 -9.61 1.87
N ALA A 91 -5.08 -9.25 2.22
CA ALA A 91 -6.18 -10.22 2.36
C ALA A 91 -6.43 -11.02 1.06
N PHE A 92 -6.34 -10.38 -0.10
CA PHE A 92 -6.46 -11.08 -1.38
C PHE A 92 -5.25 -11.94 -1.72
N ILE A 93 -4.04 -11.47 -1.41
CA ILE A 93 -2.77 -12.15 -1.76
C ILE A 93 -2.56 -13.39 -0.91
N GLY A 94 -2.94 -13.34 0.38
CA GLY A 94 -2.74 -14.43 1.33
C GLY A 94 -1.33 -14.47 1.90
N LEU A 95 -1.17 -15.22 3.00
CA LEU A 95 0.03 -15.22 3.84
C LEU A 95 1.29 -15.65 3.08
N ARG A 96 1.18 -16.67 2.24
CA ARG A 96 2.31 -17.25 1.50
C ARG A 96 3.04 -16.21 0.65
N TRP A 97 2.32 -15.32 -0.02
CA TRP A 97 2.86 -14.32 -0.93
C TRP A 97 3.04 -12.93 -0.30
N THR A 98 2.60 -12.77 0.95
CA THR A 98 2.72 -11.49 1.66
C THR A 98 4.16 -10.96 1.73
N PRO A 99 5.23 -11.75 1.99
CA PRO A 99 6.59 -11.21 1.99
C PRO A 99 7.00 -10.64 0.63
N VAL A 100 6.72 -11.36 -0.46
CA VAL A 100 7.01 -10.90 -1.83
C VAL A 100 6.21 -9.64 -2.16
N PHE A 101 4.95 -9.60 -1.74
CA PHE A 101 4.07 -8.45 -1.90
C PHE A 101 4.64 -7.21 -1.20
N LEU A 102 5.03 -7.32 0.06
CA LEU A 102 5.58 -6.20 0.82
C LEU A 102 6.92 -5.70 0.25
N MET A 103 7.77 -6.61 -0.23
CA MET A 103 8.99 -6.27 -0.95
C MET A 103 8.69 -5.51 -2.25
N ALA A 104 7.74 -6.02 -3.05
CA ALA A 104 7.34 -5.39 -4.31
C ALA A 104 6.74 -4.00 -4.09
N VAL A 105 5.88 -3.83 -3.06
CA VAL A 105 5.33 -2.53 -2.67
C VAL A 105 6.41 -1.56 -2.21
N SER A 106 7.39 -2.04 -1.41
CA SER A 106 8.51 -1.21 -0.94
C SER A 106 9.36 -0.72 -2.10
N PHE A 107 9.66 -1.61 -3.05
CA PHE A 107 10.43 -1.26 -4.24
C PHE A 107 9.66 -0.30 -5.15
N ALA A 108 8.39 -0.55 -5.39
CA ALA A 108 7.52 0.35 -6.15
C ALA A 108 7.42 1.73 -5.47
N GLY A 109 7.26 1.76 -4.15
CA GLY A 109 7.24 3.00 -3.37
C GLY A 109 8.53 3.80 -3.48
N LEU A 110 9.68 3.10 -3.43
CA LEU A 110 10.99 3.73 -3.65
C LEU A 110 11.10 4.32 -5.05
N LEU A 111 10.69 3.59 -6.09
CA LEU A 111 10.73 4.08 -7.47
C LEU A 111 9.84 5.31 -7.66
N VAL A 112 8.62 5.30 -7.11
CA VAL A 112 7.70 6.45 -7.17
C VAL A 112 8.29 7.64 -6.41
N ALA A 113 8.89 7.43 -5.24
CA ALA A 113 9.54 8.49 -4.46
C ALA A 113 10.74 9.10 -5.21
N VAL A 114 11.59 8.28 -5.80
CA VAL A 114 12.74 8.72 -6.61
C VAL A 114 12.26 9.50 -7.84
N TRP A 115 11.24 8.99 -8.54
CA TRP A 115 10.66 9.67 -9.70
C TRP A 115 10.10 11.05 -9.34
N MET A 116 9.38 11.18 -8.22
CA MET A 116 8.87 12.44 -7.73
C MET A 116 10.00 13.41 -7.32
N LEU A 117 11.08 12.88 -6.74
CA LEU A 117 12.26 13.67 -6.37
C LEU A 117 12.95 14.22 -7.63
N CYS A 118 13.14 13.38 -8.66
CA CYS A 118 13.71 13.79 -9.95
C CYS A 118 12.86 14.85 -10.65
N ARG A 119 11.53 14.76 -10.52
CA ARG A 119 10.57 15.74 -11.03
C ARG A 119 10.46 17.01 -10.17
N ARG A 120 11.26 17.12 -9.10
CA ARG A 120 11.22 18.23 -8.12
C ARG A 120 9.82 18.48 -7.53
N GLN A 121 8.99 17.47 -7.48
CA GLN A 121 7.64 17.54 -6.91
C GLN A 121 7.63 17.40 -5.38
N VAL A 122 8.74 16.96 -4.80
CA VAL A 122 8.93 16.81 -3.35
C VAL A 122 10.05 17.73 -2.90
N THR A 123 9.78 18.52 -1.88
CA THR A 123 10.80 19.40 -1.31
C THR A 123 11.74 18.59 -0.43
N THR A 124 13.05 18.83 -0.56
CA THR A 124 14.10 18.20 0.27
C THR A 124 13.87 18.39 1.77
N ALA A 125 13.16 19.46 2.16
CA ALA A 125 12.77 19.71 3.56
C ALA A 125 11.88 18.59 4.13
N ARG A 126 10.95 18.03 3.34
CA ARG A 126 10.10 16.90 3.75
C ARG A 126 10.88 15.62 3.90
N LEU A 127 11.77 15.34 2.97
CA LEU A 127 12.61 14.14 3.07
C LEU A 127 13.48 14.20 4.31
N LYS A 128 14.11 15.35 4.59
CA LYS A 128 14.87 15.60 5.82
C LYS A 128 13.99 15.46 7.07
N HIS A 129 12.77 15.98 7.04
CA HIS A 129 11.83 15.85 8.15
C HIS A 129 11.46 14.39 8.42
N ALA A 130 11.09 13.64 7.38
CA ALA A 130 10.75 12.23 7.50
C ALA A 130 11.95 11.41 8.02
N PHE A 131 13.16 11.67 7.48
CA PHE A 131 14.37 10.98 7.92
C PHE A 131 14.71 11.30 9.37
N ARG A 132 14.62 12.57 9.79
CA ARG A 132 14.85 12.97 11.19
C ARG A 132 13.78 12.41 12.12
N CYS A 133 12.52 12.35 11.72
CA CYS A 133 11.47 11.70 12.51
C CYS A 133 11.73 10.22 12.77
N LEU A 134 12.43 9.54 11.85
CA LEU A 134 12.73 8.12 11.95
C LEU A 134 13.99 7.82 12.76
N PHE A 135 15.03 8.65 12.61
CA PHE A 135 16.38 8.38 13.16
C PHE A 135 16.78 9.27 14.31
N ASP A 136 16.10 10.41 14.53
CA ASP A 136 16.47 11.34 15.61
C ASP A 136 15.38 11.37 16.69
N TRP A 137 15.63 10.68 17.80
CA TRP A 137 14.71 10.60 18.95
C TRP A 137 14.45 11.96 19.61
N ARG A 138 15.42 12.91 19.50
CA ARG A 138 15.31 14.26 20.07
C ARG A 138 14.68 15.28 19.13
N TYR A 139 14.33 14.88 17.92
CA TYR A 139 13.77 15.79 16.92
C TYR A 139 12.37 16.27 17.28
N ASP A 140 12.20 17.58 17.40
CA ASP A 140 10.86 18.17 17.60
C ASP A 140 10.04 18.09 16.30
N ARG A 141 9.14 17.11 16.29
CA ARG A 141 8.26 16.82 15.14
C ARG A 141 7.29 17.96 14.83
N LYS A 142 6.88 18.76 15.86
CA LYS A 142 5.95 19.88 15.68
C LYS A 142 6.65 21.07 15.01
N ALA A 143 7.82 21.45 15.51
CA ALA A 143 8.63 22.52 14.92
C ALA A 143 9.09 22.20 13.50
N GLY A 144 9.53 20.94 13.27
CA GLY A 144 9.94 20.50 11.94
C GLY A 144 8.81 20.48 10.92
N ARG A 145 7.58 20.19 11.35
CA ARG A 145 6.40 20.23 10.48
C ARG A 145 5.98 21.67 10.17
N ALA A 146 6.07 22.57 11.14
CA ALA A 146 5.78 24.00 10.94
C ALA A 146 6.74 24.68 9.96
N ALA A 147 7.97 24.15 9.83
CA ALA A 147 8.97 24.65 8.88
C ALA A 147 8.72 24.21 7.41
N ILE A 148 7.75 23.31 7.16
CA ILE A 148 7.41 22.88 5.80
C ILE A 148 6.40 23.87 5.22
N PRO A 149 6.67 24.46 4.03
CA PRO A 149 5.75 25.42 3.40
C PRO A 149 4.37 24.79 3.14
N ALA A 150 3.29 25.49 3.53
CA ALA A 150 1.92 25.01 3.39
C ALA A 150 1.53 24.66 1.93
N LYS A 151 2.10 25.38 0.95
CA LYS A 151 1.89 25.14 -0.48
C LYS A 151 2.41 23.79 -0.96
N ASP A 152 3.40 23.23 -0.27
CA ASP A 152 3.97 21.92 -0.57
C ASP A 152 3.18 20.79 0.05
N ASP A 153 2.24 21.09 0.97
CA ASP A 153 1.56 20.07 1.76
C ASP A 153 0.49 19.30 0.96
N GLU A 154 -0.15 19.92 -0.01
CA GLU A 154 -1.15 19.24 -0.84
C GLU A 154 -0.58 18.63 -2.13
N ARG A 155 0.42 19.27 -2.74
CA ARG A 155 0.99 18.81 -4.03
C ARG A 155 2.06 17.72 -3.90
N ALA A 156 2.69 17.59 -2.75
CA ALA A 156 3.85 16.72 -2.53
C ALA A 156 3.54 15.42 -1.79
N ARG A 157 2.28 15.04 -1.62
CA ARG A 157 1.94 13.69 -1.13
C ARG A 157 2.23 12.69 -2.25
N VAL A 158 3.14 11.76 -1.96
CA VAL A 158 3.42 10.62 -2.84
C VAL A 158 2.11 9.83 -2.99
N PRO A 159 1.62 9.55 -4.21
CA PRO A 159 0.46 8.70 -4.41
C PRO A 159 0.85 7.25 -4.07
N PHE A 160 0.88 6.94 -2.76
CA PHE A 160 1.35 5.64 -2.29
C PHE A 160 0.40 4.51 -2.69
N GLY A 161 -0.87 4.82 -2.91
CA GLY A 161 -1.84 3.88 -3.49
C GLY A 161 -1.41 3.32 -4.85
N VAL A 162 -0.74 4.14 -5.68
CA VAL A 162 -0.17 3.67 -6.96
C VAL A 162 0.96 2.66 -6.72
N ALA A 163 1.83 2.92 -5.74
CA ALA A 163 2.90 1.98 -5.39
C ALA A 163 2.34 0.64 -4.87
N ILE A 164 1.29 0.67 -4.05
CA ILE A 164 0.59 -0.53 -3.57
C ILE A 164 0.02 -1.31 -4.77
N ALA A 165 -0.62 -0.64 -5.71
CA ALA A 165 -1.19 -1.30 -6.88
C ALA A 165 -0.12 -1.95 -7.78
N ILE A 166 0.98 -1.23 -8.05
CA ILE A 166 2.12 -1.77 -8.82
C ILE A 166 2.71 -3.00 -8.11
N GLY A 167 2.94 -2.91 -6.79
CA GLY A 167 3.44 -4.02 -5.99
C GLY A 167 2.50 -5.23 -5.99
N THR A 168 1.19 -4.99 -5.93
CA THR A 168 0.17 -6.03 -6.03
C THR A 168 0.22 -6.73 -7.38
N TRP A 169 0.25 -5.99 -8.49
CA TRP A 169 0.36 -6.58 -9.83
C TRP A 169 1.68 -7.32 -10.04
N ALA A 170 2.78 -6.76 -9.58
CA ALA A 170 4.08 -7.44 -9.66
C ALA A 170 4.06 -8.79 -8.93
N THR A 171 3.43 -8.85 -7.75
CA THR A 171 3.28 -10.10 -6.98
C THR A 171 2.40 -11.11 -7.70
N LEU A 172 1.27 -10.68 -8.27
CA LEU A 172 0.37 -11.57 -9.02
C LEU A 172 1.05 -12.11 -10.29
N LEU A 173 1.82 -11.28 -10.99
CA LEU A 173 2.62 -11.70 -12.15
C LEU A 173 3.73 -12.69 -11.75
N ALA A 174 4.44 -12.43 -10.65
CA ALA A 174 5.44 -13.36 -10.14
C ALA A 174 4.82 -14.71 -9.76
N GLU A 175 3.64 -14.70 -9.13
CA GLU A 175 2.91 -15.92 -8.80
C GLU A 175 2.47 -16.68 -10.06
N LEU A 176 2.03 -15.98 -11.11
CA LEU A 176 1.69 -16.60 -12.40
C LEU A 176 2.92 -17.21 -13.08
N ALA A 177 4.05 -16.49 -13.09
CA ALA A 177 5.29 -16.97 -13.71
C ALA A 177 5.87 -18.22 -13.03
N MET A 178 5.68 -18.34 -11.70
CA MET A 178 6.16 -19.52 -10.97
C MET A 178 5.26 -20.76 -11.11
N LYS A 179 4.10 -20.62 -11.77
CA LYS A 179 3.15 -21.72 -11.98
C LYS A 179 3.07 -22.22 -13.43
N ASN A 180 3.71 -21.50 -14.35
CA ASN A 180 3.95 -21.94 -15.72
C ASN A 180 5.28 -22.70 -15.82
#